data_264e3c92d52f1d1d1abb256d9616b8ac
#
_entry.id   264e3c92d52f1d1d1abb256d9616b8ac
#
_cell.length_a   1.000
_cell.length_b   1.000
_cell.length_c   1.000
_cell.angle_alpha   90.00
_cell.angle_beta   90.00
_cell.angle_gamma   90.00
#
_symmetry.space_group_name_H-M   'P 1'
#
loop_
_entity.id
_entity.type
_entity.pdbx_description
1 polymer ?
#
loop_
_entity_poly.entity_id
_entity_poly.type
_entity_poly.pdbx_seq_one_letter_code
_entity_poly.pdbx_strand_id
1 'polypeptide(L)'
;MKQTLQNHFPRRWLLLAFVLNFAIAAAALLPYMIRDGGLLLVAADFDAEQLSYNMLCNNAIKSGEVLWNWRIDIGSDFVSSFSFYTLGSPFFWLSFLFPASAFPYLVGWIYVLKYAVAGLTSFAYFRRSASEKSALLGSVLYAFSGFSCINVVFYHFHDVIALFPLLMLGLDKRMQEGKKAPFLFAVTINALVNYYFFIGEVFFLVFYYITRYLFGGEDARPGADLRKNARKIPACILEGCLGVGMAGVLFIPSIAAVLNNPRVSDHISLSQLTFDWPNYLQMLRALFFPAENM
;
A
#
# COMPACT_ATOMS: atom_id res chain seq x y z
N MET A 1 -15.69 -27.82 12.53
CA MET A 1 -14.77 -27.67 13.68
C MET A 1 -14.69 -26.17 13.95
N LYS A 2 -15.40 -25.64 14.95
CA LYS A 2 -15.38 -24.21 15.30
C LYS A 2 -13.99 -23.87 15.82
N GLN A 3 -13.12 -23.33 14.96
CA GLN A 3 -11.94 -22.61 15.43
C GLN A 3 -12.46 -21.36 16.16
N THR A 4 -12.48 -21.45 17.47
CA THR A 4 -12.65 -20.30 18.37
C THR A 4 -11.54 -19.31 17.95
N LEU A 5 -11.92 -18.20 17.30
CA LEU A 5 -11.04 -17.10 16.98
C LEU A 5 -10.32 -16.71 18.27
N GLN A 6 -9.08 -17.17 18.43
CA GLN A 6 -8.28 -16.81 19.59
C GLN A 6 -7.97 -15.32 19.46
N ASN A 7 -8.76 -14.51 20.17
CA ASN A 7 -8.58 -13.05 20.31
C ASN A 7 -7.27 -12.65 21.02
N HIS A 8 -6.41 -13.61 21.33
CA HIS A 8 -5.10 -13.35 21.92
C HIS A 8 -4.05 -13.38 20.81
N PHE A 9 -3.67 -12.18 20.35
CA PHE A 9 -2.48 -12.01 19.52
C PHE A 9 -1.25 -12.32 20.40
N PRO A 10 -0.57 -13.45 20.26
CA PRO A 10 0.68 -13.68 20.97
C PRO A 10 1.70 -12.70 20.39
N ARG A 11 2.02 -11.67 21.16
CA ARG A 11 2.96 -10.62 20.80
C ARG A 11 4.26 -11.17 20.22
N ARG A 12 4.68 -12.37 20.68
CA ARG A 12 5.88 -13.07 20.18
C ARG A 12 5.85 -13.36 18.67
N TRP A 13 4.69 -13.75 18.11
CA TRP A 13 4.58 -14.08 16.69
C TRP A 13 4.53 -12.83 15.81
N LEU A 14 3.92 -11.76 16.29
CA LEU A 14 3.98 -10.45 15.61
C LEU A 14 5.42 -9.93 15.57
N LEU A 15 6.12 -10.01 16.70
CA LEU A 15 7.53 -9.63 16.76
C LEU A 15 8.39 -10.52 15.85
N LEU A 16 8.14 -11.84 15.85
CA LEU A 16 8.85 -12.77 14.99
C LEU A 16 8.62 -12.45 13.50
N ALA A 17 7.38 -12.16 13.09
CA ALA A 17 7.08 -11.78 11.72
C ALA A 17 7.81 -10.49 11.32
N PHE A 18 7.80 -9.48 12.19
CA PHE A 18 8.55 -8.24 11.95
C PHE A 18 10.05 -8.49 11.84
N VAL A 19 10.66 -9.16 12.84
CA VAL A 19 12.10 -9.40 12.87
C VAL A 19 12.59 -10.29 11.74
N LEU A 20 11.82 -11.32 11.38
CA LEU A 20 12.16 -12.21 10.25
C LEU A 20 12.17 -11.44 8.93
N ASN A 21 11.12 -10.69 8.64
CA ASN A 21 11.06 -9.91 7.39
C ASN A 21 12.10 -8.78 7.38
N PHE A 22 12.37 -8.16 8.54
CA PHE A 22 13.46 -7.20 8.69
C PHE A 22 14.82 -7.84 8.38
N ALA A 23 15.10 -9.00 8.94
CA ALA A 23 16.37 -9.69 8.74
C ALA A 23 16.58 -10.13 7.28
N ILE A 24 15.53 -10.63 6.62
CA ILE A 24 15.59 -11.01 5.19
C ILE A 24 15.84 -9.77 4.33
N ALA A 25 15.11 -8.67 4.56
CA ALA A 25 15.30 -7.43 3.82
C ALA A 25 16.70 -6.84 4.05
N ALA A 26 17.15 -6.83 5.30
CA ALA A 26 18.50 -6.37 5.63
C ALA A 26 19.57 -7.24 4.95
N ALA A 27 19.44 -8.57 4.98
CA ALA A 27 20.36 -9.48 4.31
C ALA A 27 20.40 -9.25 2.79
N ALA A 28 19.26 -8.89 2.17
CA ALA A 28 19.18 -8.61 0.73
C ALA A 28 19.76 -7.24 0.37
N LEU A 29 19.50 -6.19 1.15
CA LEU A 29 19.87 -4.81 0.79
C LEU A 29 21.23 -4.36 1.36
N LEU A 30 21.64 -4.88 2.51
CA LEU A 30 22.87 -4.45 3.18
C LEU A 30 24.15 -4.63 2.32
N PRO A 31 24.32 -5.71 1.53
CA PRO A 31 25.48 -5.85 0.66
C PRO A 31 25.62 -4.68 -0.36
N TYR A 32 24.50 -4.22 -0.90
CA TYR A 32 24.48 -3.07 -1.82
C TYR A 32 24.80 -1.77 -1.07
N MET A 33 24.19 -1.57 0.09
CA MET A 33 24.49 -0.39 0.92
C MET A 33 25.96 -0.33 1.34
N ILE A 34 26.57 -1.46 1.69
CA ILE A 34 28.01 -1.51 2.04
C ILE A 34 28.85 -1.19 0.81
N ARG A 35 28.54 -1.78 -0.35
CA ARG A 35 29.25 -1.51 -1.62
C ARG A 35 29.24 -0.03 -1.97
N ASP A 36 28.12 0.64 -1.76
CA ASP A 36 27.88 2.02 -2.18
C ASP A 36 28.13 3.04 -1.03
N GLY A 37 28.96 2.67 -0.03
CA GLY A 37 29.38 3.58 1.04
C GLY A 37 28.27 4.04 1.98
N GLY A 38 27.27 3.20 2.20
CA GLY A 38 26.10 3.48 3.05
C GLY A 38 24.87 3.96 2.26
N LEU A 39 25.00 4.19 0.97
CA LEU A 39 23.91 4.58 0.10
C LEU A 39 23.17 3.33 -0.42
N LEU A 40 21.89 3.47 -0.72
CA LEU A 40 21.19 2.50 -1.57
C LEU A 40 20.97 3.15 -2.93
N LEU A 41 21.68 2.65 -3.93
CA LEU A 41 21.53 3.06 -5.33
C LEU A 41 20.91 1.90 -6.09
N VAL A 42 19.82 2.16 -6.80
CA VAL A 42 19.07 1.10 -7.51
C VAL A 42 19.16 1.28 -9.01
N ALA A 43 18.79 2.40 -9.54
CA ALA A 43 18.83 2.90 -10.91
C ALA A 43 17.53 3.64 -11.28
N ALA A 44 17.49 4.21 -12.47
CA ALA A 44 16.31 4.83 -13.08
C ALA A 44 15.60 5.83 -12.14
N ASP A 45 14.30 5.74 -12.01
CA ASP A 45 13.47 6.66 -11.22
C ASP A 45 13.83 6.68 -9.73
N PHE A 46 14.44 5.61 -9.21
CA PHE A 46 14.84 5.60 -7.80
C PHE A 46 15.91 6.66 -7.53
N ASP A 47 17.00 6.65 -8.30
CA ASP A 47 18.12 7.56 -8.08
C ASP A 47 17.80 8.98 -8.56
N ALA A 48 17.09 9.09 -9.68
CA ALA A 48 16.78 10.39 -10.29
C ALA A 48 15.62 11.12 -9.57
N GLU A 49 14.56 10.42 -9.24
CA GLU A 49 13.32 11.03 -8.73
C GLU A 49 13.09 10.78 -7.24
N GLN A 50 13.13 9.52 -6.80
CA GLN A 50 12.68 9.18 -5.45
C GLN A 50 13.57 9.81 -4.37
N LEU A 51 14.89 9.82 -4.56
CA LEU A 51 15.81 10.48 -3.63
C LEU A 51 15.59 11.99 -3.65
N SER A 52 15.55 12.58 -4.84
CA SER A 52 15.41 14.02 -5.03
C SER A 52 14.08 14.56 -4.48
N TYR A 53 12.96 13.86 -4.74
CA TYR A 53 11.65 14.27 -4.27
C TYR A 53 11.52 14.20 -2.75
N ASN A 54 12.04 13.15 -2.11
CA ASN A 54 12.03 13.08 -0.66
C ASN A 54 12.88 14.17 -0.01
N MET A 55 14.06 14.47 -0.56
CA MET A 55 14.92 15.55 -0.06
C MET A 55 14.30 16.93 -0.28
N LEU A 56 13.72 17.18 -1.46
CA LEU A 56 13.05 18.43 -1.77
C LEU A 56 11.83 18.64 -0.89
N CYS A 57 11.00 17.61 -0.72
CA CYS A 57 9.82 17.65 0.13
C CYS A 57 10.19 17.95 1.60
N ASN A 58 11.22 17.26 2.13
CA ASN A 58 11.73 17.50 3.49
C ASN A 58 12.19 18.95 3.67
N ASN A 59 12.98 19.48 2.72
CA ASN A 59 13.47 20.86 2.77
C ASN A 59 12.32 21.87 2.64
N ALA A 60 11.38 21.67 1.71
CA ALA A 60 10.26 22.56 1.49
C ALA A 60 9.37 22.70 2.73
N ILE A 61 9.07 21.58 3.39
CA ILE A 61 8.28 21.60 4.63
C ILE A 61 9.04 22.36 5.72
N LYS A 62 10.34 22.12 5.87
CA LYS A 62 11.17 22.79 6.90
C LYS A 62 11.38 24.29 6.65
N SER A 63 11.36 24.72 5.38
CA SER A 63 11.43 26.14 5.01
C SER A 63 10.07 26.83 4.96
N GLY A 64 8.96 26.09 5.11
CA GLY A 64 7.60 26.65 5.05
C GLY A 64 7.07 26.85 3.62
N GLU A 65 7.75 26.35 2.59
CA GLU A 65 7.35 26.42 1.17
C GLU A 65 6.34 25.30 0.82
N VAL A 66 5.20 25.28 1.52
CA VAL A 66 4.22 24.17 1.47
C VAL A 66 2.98 24.44 0.59
N LEU A 67 2.89 25.59 -0.05
CA LEU A 67 1.79 25.93 -0.95
C LEU A 67 2.27 25.94 -2.40
N TRP A 68 3.21 26.78 -2.73
CA TRP A 68 3.82 26.93 -4.04
C TRP A 68 5.32 26.78 -3.92
N ASN A 69 5.95 26.01 -4.81
CA ASN A 69 7.38 25.81 -4.77
C ASN A 69 7.99 26.02 -6.16
N TRP A 70 8.90 26.97 -6.27
CA TRP A 70 9.60 27.33 -7.51
C TRP A 70 10.68 26.32 -7.91
N ARG A 71 11.04 25.38 -7.04
CA ARG A 71 12.02 24.33 -7.33
C ARG A 71 11.40 23.09 -7.97
N ILE A 72 10.08 23.07 -8.14
CA ILE A 72 9.33 22.00 -8.82
C ILE A 72 9.05 22.53 -10.23
N ASP A 73 9.72 21.97 -11.23
CA ASP A 73 9.70 22.45 -12.61
C ASP A 73 10.00 23.98 -12.68
N ILE A 74 9.07 24.75 -13.21
CA ILE A 74 9.10 26.24 -13.27
C ILE A 74 8.17 26.87 -12.25
N GLY A 75 7.80 26.13 -11.23
CA GLY A 75 6.85 26.46 -10.17
C GLY A 75 5.59 25.63 -10.23
N SER A 76 5.27 24.97 -9.12
CA SER A 76 4.07 24.12 -9.01
C SER A 76 3.49 24.12 -7.61
N ASP A 77 2.23 23.68 -7.49
CA ASP A 77 1.58 23.40 -6.21
C ASP A 77 2.28 22.24 -5.49
N PHE A 78 2.66 22.50 -4.24
CA PHE A 78 3.45 21.55 -3.46
C PHE A 78 2.65 20.31 -3.10
N VAL A 79 1.39 20.48 -2.67
CA VAL A 79 0.59 19.35 -2.16
C VAL A 79 0.26 18.39 -3.28
N SER A 80 -0.22 18.87 -4.42
CA SER A 80 -0.55 18.02 -5.56
C SER A 80 0.69 17.32 -6.15
N SER A 81 1.85 17.99 -6.14
CA SER A 81 3.11 17.41 -6.64
C SER A 81 3.65 16.28 -5.76
N PHE A 82 3.49 16.36 -4.43
CA PHE A 82 4.10 15.41 -3.50
C PHE A 82 3.13 14.46 -2.80
N SER A 83 1.82 14.64 -2.94
CA SER A 83 0.83 13.74 -2.33
C SER A 83 0.94 12.32 -2.84
N PHE A 84 1.30 12.12 -4.11
CA PHE A 84 1.50 10.79 -4.70
C PHE A 84 2.76 10.09 -4.17
N TYR A 85 3.83 10.84 -3.90
CA TYR A 85 5.15 10.29 -3.62
C TYR A 85 5.50 10.21 -2.13
N THR A 86 5.14 11.24 -1.34
CA THR A 86 5.77 11.43 -0.02
C THR A 86 4.79 11.81 1.10
N LEU A 87 3.91 12.80 0.89
CA LEU A 87 3.18 13.47 1.97
C LEU A 87 2.28 12.54 2.79
N GLY A 88 1.68 11.53 2.15
CA GLY A 88 0.85 10.52 2.82
C GLY A 88 1.65 9.39 3.46
N SER A 89 2.95 9.29 3.21
CA SER A 89 3.79 8.19 3.65
C SER A 89 4.18 8.32 5.13
N PRO A 90 3.83 7.37 6.00
CA PRO A 90 4.33 7.37 7.38
C PRO A 90 5.85 7.18 7.44
N PHE A 91 6.43 6.55 6.43
CA PHE A 91 7.87 6.31 6.35
C PHE A 91 8.63 7.56 5.93
N PHE A 92 8.04 8.43 5.09
CA PHE A 92 8.57 9.75 4.81
C PHE A 92 8.67 10.58 6.10
N TRP A 93 7.62 10.58 6.91
CA TRP A 93 7.61 11.34 8.17
C TRP A 93 8.63 10.85 9.20
N LEU A 94 9.03 9.58 9.14
CA LEU A 94 10.19 9.10 9.91
C LEU A 94 11.51 9.73 9.42
N SER A 95 11.69 9.83 8.09
CA SER A 95 12.88 10.49 7.52
C SER A 95 12.94 11.98 7.81
N PHE A 96 11.78 12.61 7.96
CA PHE A 96 11.65 14.04 8.27
C PHE A 96 12.32 14.46 9.59
N LEU A 97 12.51 13.53 10.51
CA LEU A 97 13.23 13.76 11.76
C LEU A 97 14.73 14.10 11.55
N PHE A 98 15.25 13.84 10.36
CA PHE A 98 16.63 14.07 9.99
C PHE A 98 16.74 15.21 8.96
N PRO A 99 17.95 15.81 8.78
CA PRO A 99 18.17 16.75 7.68
C PRO A 99 17.99 16.04 6.33
N ALA A 100 17.49 16.78 5.32
CA ALA A 100 17.23 16.22 4.00
C ALA A 100 18.46 15.53 3.37
N SER A 101 19.66 16.07 3.62
CA SER A 101 20.94 15.50 3.15
C SER A 101 21.25 14.10 3.73
N ALA A 102 20.61 13.70 4.81
CA ALA A 102 20.75 12.36 5.37
C ALA A 102 19.89 11.30 4.66
N PHE A 103 18.89 11.73 3.87
CA PHE A 103 17.93 10.80 3.26
C PHE A 103 18.58 9.71 2.40
N PRO A 104 19.60 9.97 1.55
CA PRO A 104 20.26 8.93 0.77
C PRO A 104 20.86 7.79 1.61
N TYR A 105 21.26 8.07 2.85
CA TYR A 105 21.78 7.06 3.79
C TYR A 105 20.67 6.37 4.58
N LEU A 106 19.51 7.01 4.73
CA LEU A 106 18.36 6.48 5.47
C LEU A 106 17.49 5.58 4.61
N VAL A 107 17.40 5.86 3.30
CA VAL A 107 16.42 5.23 2.41
C VAL A 107 16.53 3.71 2.39
N GLY A 108 17.74 3.14 2.41
CA GLY A 108 17.93 1.70 2.47
C GLY A 108 17.36 1.08 3.75
N TRP A 109 17.56 1.72 4.89
CA TRP A 109 17.02 1.28 6.18
C TRP A 109 15.50 1.46 6.25
N ILE A 110 14.98 2.51 5.64
CA ILE A 110 13.53 2.71 5.53
C ILE A 110 12.92 1.63 4.63
N TYR A 111 13.59 1.19 3.56
CA TYR A 111 13.16 0.04 2.77
C TYR A 111 13.10 -1.24 3.61
N VAL A 112 14.15 -1.53 4.37
CA VAL A 112 14.15 -2.67 5.30
C VAL A 112 12.96 -2.59 6.26
N LEU A 113 12.66 -1.40 6.77
CA LEU A 113 11.50 -1.17 7.63
C LEU A 113 10.17 -1.40 6.89
N LYS A 114 10.03 -0.94 5.64
CA LYS A 114 8.81 -1.16 4.83
C LYS A 114 8.54 -2.65 4.62
N TYR A 115 9.56 -3.44 4.27
CA TYR A 115 9.43 -4.90 4.17
C TYR A 115 9.04 -5.54 5.52
N ALA A 116 9.64 -5.10 6.61
CA ALA A 116 9.30 -5.60 7.94
C ALA A 116 7.85 -5.28 8.32
N VAL A 117 7.37 -4.08 8.00
CA VAL A 117 5.97 -3.67 8.24
C VAL A 117 5.02 -4.44 7.31
N ALA A 118 5.38 -4.65 6.03
CA ALA A 118 4.60 -5.49 5.12
C ALA A 118 4.44 -6.92 5.65
N GLY A 119 5.52 -7.50 6.18
CA GLY A 119 5.49 -8.81 6.84
C GLY A 119 4.63 -8.82 8.10
N LEU A 120 4.71 -7.78 8.93
CA LEU A 120 3.91 -7.64 10.15
C LEU A 120 2.41 -7.53 9.85
N THR A 121 2.02 -6.66 8.93
CA THR A 121 0.63 -6.39 8.60
C THR A 121 -0.03 -7.57 7.88
N SER A 122 0.68 -8.19 6.95
CA SER A 122 0.21 -9.40 6.26
C SER A 122 0.13 -10.60 7.18
N PHE A 123 1.08 -10.78 8.10
CA PHE A 123 0.97 -11.80 9.15
C PHE A 123 -0.29 -11.61 9.99
N ALA A 124 -0.55 -10.36 10.44
CA ALA A 124 -1.73 -10.05 11.24
C ALA A 124 -3.03 -10.38 10.50
N TYR A 125 -3.05 -10.19 9.17
CA TYR A 125 -4.18 -10.55 8.33
C TYR A 125 -4.29 -12.08 8.12
N PHE A 126 -3.22 -12.75 7.65
CA PHE A 126 -3.26 -14.18 7.33
C PHE A 126 -3.56 -15.07 8.54
N ARG A 127 -3.11 -14.67 9.72
CA ARG A 127 -3.36 -15.40 10.94
C ARG A 127 -4.84 -15.53 11.30
N ARG A 128 -5.71 -14.72 10.69
CA ARG A 128 -7.16 -14.84 10.92
C ARG A 128 -7.75 -16.13 10.34
N SER A 129 -7.11 -16.72 9.35
CA SER A 129 -7.58 -17.91 8.63
C SER A 129 -6.54 -19.03 8.54
N ALA A 130 -5.32 -18.82 9.02
CA ALA A 130 -4.23 -19.78 8.97
C ALA A 130 -3.55 -19.99 10.33
N SER A 131 -2.78 -21.08 10.48
CA SER A 131 -1.94 -21.30 11.64
C SER A 131 -0.83 -20.25 11.72
N GLU A 132 -0.23 -20.04 12.92
CA GLU A 132 0.87 -19.10 13.09
C GLU A 132 2.03 -19.36 12.13
N LYS A 133 2.41 -20.62 11.91
CA LYS A 133 3.50 -21.01 11.02
C LYS A 133 3.17 -20.73 9.56
N SER A 134 1.95 -21.06 9.13
CA SER A 134 1.47 -20.79 7.77
C SER A 134 1.32 -19.30 7.51
N ALA A 135 0.83 -18.54 8.49
CA ALA A 135 0.73 -17.09 8.41
C ALA A 135 2.11 -16.41 8.35
N LEU A 136 3.09 -16.95 9.10
CA LEU A 136 4.48 -16.46 9.05
C LEU A 136 5.10 -16.69 7.67
N LEU A 137 4.95 -17.88 7.12
CA LEU A 137 5.40 -18.17 5.75
C LEU A 137 4.69 -17.26 4.74
N GLY A 138 3.36 -17.13 4.85
CA GLY A 138 2.58 -16.23 3.98
C GLY A 138 3.03 -14.79 4.07
N SER A 139 3.46 -14.33 5.25
CA SER A 139 3.96 -12.96 5.43
C SER A 139 5.27 -12.71 4.67
N VAL A 140 6.16 -13.68 4.66
CA VAL A 140 7.41 -13.60 3.87
C VAL A 140 7.09 -13.62 2.37
N LEU A 141 6.25 -14.56 1.92
CA LEU A 141 5.85 -14.63 0.51
C LEU A 141 5.15 -13.35 0.03
N TYR A 142 4.36 -12.71 0.88
CA TYR A 142 3.73 -11.43 0.56
C TYR A 142 4.75 -10.28 0.49
N ALA A 143 5.54 -10.10 1.54
CA ALA A 143 6.50 -9.00 1.63
C ALA A 143 7.53 -9.06 0.49
N PHE A 144 8.01 -10.25 0.13
CA PHE A 144 8.99 -10.48 -0.94
C PHE A 144 8.35 -11.06 -2.21
N SER A 145 7.09 -10.68 -2.49
CA SER A 145 6.42 -11.05 -3.74
C SER A 145 7.15 -10.50 -4.96
N GLY A 146 6.91 -11.08 -6.13
CA GLY A 146 7.47 -10.59 -7.39
C GLY A 146 7.16 -9.11 -7.63
N PHE A 147 5.95 -8.64 -7.27
CA PHE A 147 5.59 -7.24 -7.34
C PHE A 147 6.51 -6.36 -6.48
N SER A 148 6.77 -6.76 -5.22
CA SER A 148 7.65 -6.02 -4.31
C SER A 148 9.09 -5.98 -4.81
N CYS A 149 9.60 -7.10 -5.34
CA CYS A 149 10.98 -7.20 -5.80
C CYS A 149 11.23 -6.44 -7.10
N ILE A 150 10.29 -6.48 -8.06
CA ILE A 150 10.42 -5.79 -9.35
C ILE A 150 10.27 -4.28 -9.19
N ASN A 151 9.34 -3.84 -8.33
CA ASN A 151 9.04 -2.42 -8.14
C ASN A 151 9.94 -1.74 -7.11
N VAL A 152 11.13 -2.27 -6.84
CA VAL A 152 12.08 -1.64 -5.91
C VAL A 152 12.54 -0.25 -6.38
N VAL A 153 12.43 0.05 -7.66
CA VAL A 153 12.71 1.38 -8.22
C VAL A 153 11.68 2.45 -7.81
N PHE A 154 10.48 2.04 -7.40
CA PHE A 154 9.38 2.93 -6.98
C PHE A 154 9.23 2.90 -5.47
N TYR A 155 9.98 3.74 -4.79
CA TYR A 155 10.04 3.79 -3.32
C TYR A 155 8.67 3.90 -2.64
N HIS A 156 7.77 4.71 -3.18
CA HIS A 156 6.43 4.93 -2.62
C HIS A 156 5.46 3.76 -2.81
N PHE A 157 5.70 2.85 -3.77
CA PHE A 157 4.86 1.65 -3.94
C PHE A 157 4.95 0.71 -2.73
N HIS A 158 6.11 0.69 -2.05
CA HIS A 158 6.31 -0.15 -0.87
C HIS A 158 5.54 0.33 0.36
N ASP A 159 5.09 1.58 0.38
CA ASP A 159 4.17 2.08 1.40
C ASP A 159 2.81 1.41 1.27
N VAL A 160 2.32 1.29 0.04
CA VAL A 160 1.07 0.59 -0.28
C VAL A 160 1.17 -0.89 0.09
N ILE A 161 2.25 -1.56 -0.33
CA ILE A 161 2.50 -2.98 0.02
C ILE A 161 2.49 -3.17 1.54
N ALA A 162 3.12 -2.26 2.29
CA ALA A 162 3.20 -2.35 3.74
C ALA A 162 1.84 -2.16 4.43
N LEU A 163 0.94 -1.37 3.87
CA LEU A 163 -0.29 -0.94 4.55
C LEU A 163 -1.57 -1.59 3.99
N PHE A 164 -1.57 -2.07 2.76
CA PHE A 164 -2.73 -2.76 2.16
C PHE A 164 -3.30 -3.90 3.01
N PRO A 165 -2.49 -4.78 3.67
CA PRO A 165 -3.06 -5.83 4.51
C PRO A 165 -3.88 -5.30 5.70
N LEU A 166 -3.65 -4.05 6.14
CA LEU A 166 -4.46 -3.42 7.17
C LEU A 166 -5.88 -3.13 6.68
N LEU A 167 -6.05 -2.82 5.40
CA LEU A 167 -7.36 -2.60 4.78
C LEU A 167 -8.20 -3.89 4.82
N MET A 168 -7.60 -5.01 4.46
CA MET A 168 -8.21 -6.33 4.52
C MET A 168 -8.53 -6.74 5.96
N LEU A 169 -7.58 -6.54 6.87
CA LEU A 169 -7.75 -6.82 8.29
C LEU A 169 -8.85 -5.94 8.91
N GLY A 170 -8.92 -4.68 8.51
CA GLY A 170 -9.93 -3.72 8.96
C GLY A 170 -11.32 -4.16 8.54
N LEU A 171 -11.50 -4.54 7.26
CA LEU A 171 -12.77 -5.07 6.76
C LEU A 171 -13.17 -6.35 7.50
N ASP A 172 -12.25 -7.30 7.68
CA ASP A 172 -12.53 -8.53 8.39
C ASP A 172 -12.98 -8.28 9.84
N LYS A 173 -12.31 -7.35 10.54
CA LYS A 173 -12.73 -6.95 11.91
C LYS A 173 -14.10 -6.28 11.91
N ARG A 174 -14.38 -5.48 10.88
CA ARG A 174 -15.69 -4.84 10.72
C ARG A 174 -16.81 -5.87 10.51
N MET A 175 -16.56 -6.84 9.64
CA MET A 175 -17.55 -7.84 9.27
C MET A 175 -17.78 -8.90 10.34
N GLN A 176 -16.71 -9.40 10.98
CA GLN A 176 -16.76 -10.51 11.92
C GLN A 176 -16.95 -10.06 13.38
N GLU A 177 -16.32 -8.93 13.77
CA GLU A 177 -16.29 -8.45 15.15
C GLU A 177 -17.17 -7.19 15.36
N GLY A 178 -17.68 -6.58 14.28
CA GLY A 178 -18.45 -5.33 14.35
C GLY A 178 -17.63 -4.08 14.64
N LYS A 179 -16.29 -4.17 14.64
CA LYS A 179 -15.37 -3.08 14.98
C LYS A 179 -15.21 -2.11 13.78
N LYS A 180 -15.72 -0.88 13.95
CA LYS A 180 -15.70 0.16 12.90
C LYS A 180 -14.35 0.87 12.78
N ALA A 181 -13.76 1.25 13.92
CA ALA A 181 -12.54 2.06 13.95
C ALA A 181 -11.35 1.45 13.18
N PRO A 182 -11.04 0.14 13.24
CA PRO A 182 -9.96 -0.43 12.46
C PRO A 182 -10.19 -0.34 10.95
N PHE A 183 -11.43 -0.46 10.48
CA PHE A 183 -11.76 -0.33 9.06
C PHE A 183 -11.64 1.13 8.61
N LEU A 184 -12.24 2.06 9.35
CA LEU A 184 -12.13 3.49 9.08
C LEU A 184 -10.67 3.95 9.01
N PHE A 185 -9.86 3.59 10.01
CA PHE A 185 -8.43 3.91 10.04
C PHE A 185 -7.68 3.33 8.85
N ALA A 186 -7.95 2.06 8.50
CA ALA A 186 -7.29 1.40 7.38
C ALA A 186 -7.65 2.07 6.04
N VAL A 187 -8.91 2.46 5.82
CA VAL A 187 -9.32 3.23 4.64
C VAL A 187 -8.60 4.57 4.60
N THR A 188 -8.59 5.31 5.72
CA THR A 188 -7.95 6.62 5.79
C THR A 188 -6.47 6.55 5.45
N ILE A 189 -5.73 5.62 6.07
CA ILE A 189 -4.27 5.55 5.86
C ILE A 189 -3.92 5.11 4.43
N ASN A 190 -4.65 4.16 3.83
CA ASN A 190 -4.39 3.73 2.47
C ASN A 190 -4.74 4.83 1.45
N ALA A 191 -5.84 5.56 1.66
CA ALA A 191 -6.20 6.72 0.83
C ALA A 191 -5.18 7.87 0.94
N LEU A 192 -4.60 8.11 2.13
CA LEU A 192 -3.55 9.12 2.34
C LEU A 192 -2.25 8.72 1.64
N VAL A 193 -1.86 7.45 1.76
CA VAL A 193 -0.54 6.97 1.31
C VAL A 193 -0.41 7.07 -0.20
N ASN A 194 -1.41 6.62 -0.94
CA ASN A 194 -1.36 6.71 -2.40
C ASN A 194 -2.76 6.60 -3.02
N TYR A 195 -3.29 7.72 -3.49
CA TYR A 195 -4.63 7.78 -4.08
C TYR A 195 -4.80 6.93 -5.34
N TYR A 196 -3.75 6.73 -6.13
CA TYR A 196 -3.79 5.94 -7.36
C TYR A 196 -3.99 4.45 -7.05
N PHE A 197 -3.15 3.90 -6.19
CA PHE A 197 -3.30 2.51 -5.77
C PHE A 197 -4.57 2.27 -4.96
N PHE A 198 -5.00 3.26 -4.17
CA PHE A 198 -6.20 3.15 -3.37
C PHE A 198 -7.45 2.86 -4.21
N ILE A 199 -7.53 3.38 -5.44
CA ILE A 199 -8.62 3.04 -6.36
C ILE A 199 -8.61 1.53 -6.65
N GLY A 200 -7.46 0.96 -6.99
CA GLY A 200 -7.30 -0.49 -7.19
C GLY A 200 -7.60 -1.31 -5.93
N GLU A 201 -7.18 -0.83 -4.77
CA GLU A 201 -7.48 -1.44 -3.48
C GLU A 201 -8.98 -1.48 -3.18
N VAL A 202 -9.73 -0.43 -3.52
CA VAL A 202 -11.19 -0.38 -3.39
C VAL A 202 -11.85 -1.44 -4.28
N PHE A 203 -11.42 -1.56 -5.55
CA PHE A 203 -11.92 -2.62 -6.43
C PHE A 203 -11.62 -4.00 -5.84
N PHE A 204 -10.39 -4.23 -5.38
CA PHE A 204 -10.04 -5.49 -4.74
C PHE A 204 -10.90 -5.76 -3.49
N LEU A 205 -11.14 -4.74 -2.67
CA LEU A 205 -11.95 -4.84 -1.46
C LEU A 205 -13.40 -5.24 -1.79
N VAL A 206 -13.97 -4.68 -2.86
CA VAL A 206 -15.31 -5.05 -3.34
C VAL A 206 -15.35 -6.52 -3.77
N PHE A 207 -14.38 -6.98 -4.59
CA PHE A 207 -14.29 -8.39 -4.99
C PHE A 207 -14.09 -9.31 -3.78
N TYR A 208 -13.22 -8.93 -2.86
CA TYR A 208 -13.02 -9.69 -1.63
C TYR A 208 -14.29 -9.76 -0.77
N TYR A 209 -15.02 -8.64 -0.64
CA TYR A 209 -16.28 -8.61 0.07
C TYR A 209 -17.31 -9.56 -0.57
N ILE A 210 -17.43 -9.52 -1.88
CA ILE A 210 -18.35 -10.35 -2.65
C ILE A 210 -17.99 -11.83 -2.47
N THR A 211 -16.75 -12.20 -2.73
CA THR A 211 -16.31 -13.60 -2.69
C THR A 211 -16.34 -14.17 -1.29
N ARG A 212 -15.87 -13.42 -0.29
CA ARG A 212 -15.75 -13.94 1.08
C ARG A 212 -17.02 -13.83 1.91
N TYR A 213 -17.79 -12.78 1.74
CA TYR A 213 -18.93 -12.48 2.63
C TYR A 213 -20.29 -12.67 1.98
N LEU A 214 -20.39 -12.59 0.66
CA LEU A 214 -21.65 -12.85 -0.01
C LEU A 214 -21.76 -14.29 -0.51
N PHE A 215 -20.68 -14.85 -1.06
CA PHE A 215 -20.69 -16.18 -1.69
C PHE A 215 -19.84 -17.22 -0.94
N GLY A 216 -18.87 -16.81 -0.09
CA GLY A 216 -17.97 -17.69 0.63
C GLY A 216 -18.48 -18.03 2.04
N GLY A 217 -19.08 -19.22 2.20
CA GLY A 217 -19.44 -19.74 3.50
C GLY A 217 -19.28 -21.26 3.52
N GLU A 218 -18.22 -21.77 4.12
CA GLU A 218 -18.04 -23.23 4.31
C GLU A 218 -19.08 -23.85 5.27
N ASP A 219 -19.73 -23.03 6.13
CA ASP A 219 -20.74 -23.48 7.11
C ASP A 219 -22.08 -22.74 6.97
N ALA A 220 -22.27 -21.93 5.94
CA ALA A 220 -23.43 -21.07 5.81
C ALA A 220 -24.58 -21.81 5.11
N ARG A 221 -25.76 -21.81 5.74
CA ARG A 221 -27.01 -22.08 5.02
C ARG A 221 -27.10 -21.05 3.89
N PRO A 222 -27.17 -21.49 2.60
CA PRO A 222 -27.27 -20.57 1.49
C PRO A 222 -28.41 -19.57 1.73
N GLY A 223 -28.11 -18.27 1.67
CA GLY A 223 -29.09 -17.19 1.80
C GLY A 223 -29.17 -16.50 3.17
N ALA A 224 -28.94 -17.15 4.29
CA ALA A 224 -29.05 -16.53 5.63
C ALA A 224 -27.92 -15.53 5.89
N ASP A 225 -26.66 -15.92 5.58
CA ASP A 225 -25.49 -15.05 5.72
C ASP A 225 -25.40 -14.00 4.62
N LEU A 226 -25.87 -14.31 3.41
CA LEU A 226 -25.95 -13.36 2.31
C LEU A 226 -26.79 -12.14 2.71
N ARG A 227 -28.02 -12.35 3.20
CA ARG A 227 -28.94 -11.26 3.60
C ARG A 227 -28.36 -10.45 4.78
N LYS A 228 -27.78 -11.16 5.77
CA LYS A 228 -27.17 -10.54 6.96
C LYS A 228 -25.96 -9.66 6.56
N ASN A 229 -25.09 -10.17 5.71
CA ASN A 229 -23.90 -9.45 5.29
C ASN A 229 -24.25 -8.33 4.29
N ALA A 230 -25.18 -8.56 3.34
CA ALA A 230 -25.67 -7.52 2.44
C ALA A 230 -26.22 -6.29 3.19
N ARG A 231 -26.91 -6.49 4.33
CA ARG A 231 -27.38 -5.39 5.17
C ARG A 231 -26.29 -4.52 5.78
N LYS A 232 -25.04 -5.00 5.82
CA LYS A 232 -23.89 -4.23 6.32
C LYS A 232 -23.27 -3.34 5.25
N ILE A 233 -23.58 -3.56 3.97
CA ILE A 233 -22.99 -2.80 2.84
C ILE A 233 -23.15 -1.29 3.01
N PRO A 234 -24.36 -0.74 3.26
CA PRO A 234 -24.51 0.72 3.38
C PRO A 234 -23.64 1.31 4.49
N ALA A 235 -23.50 0.60 5.62
CA ALA A 235 -22.68 1.05 6.72
C ALA A 235 -21.16 0.98 6.38
N CYS A 236 -20.73 -0.06 5.66
CA CYS A 236 -19.34 -0.15 5.18
C CYS A 236 -19.03 0.94 4.16
N ILE A 237 -19.96 1.25 3.26
CA ILE A 237 -19.81 2.36 2.30
C ILE A 237 -19.69 3.69 3.04
N LEU A 238 -20.58 3.97 3.99
CA LEU A 238 -20.53 5.20 4.79
C LEU A 238 -19.20 5.31 5.55
N GLU A 239 -18.76 4.23 6.19
CA GLU A 239 -17.49 4.19 6.91
C GLU A 239 -16.31 4.37 5.94
N GLY A 240 -16.37 3.79 4.74
CA GLY A 240 -15.41 4.01 3.67
C GLY A 240 -15.37 5.47 3.21
N CYS A 241 -16.52 6.08 2.93
CA CYS A 241 -16.60 7.49 2.55
C CYS A 241 -16.08 8.42 3.66
N LEU A 242 -16.37 8.13 4.93
CA LEU A 242 -15.81 8.88 6.05
C LEU A 242 -14.28 8.75 6.12
N GLY A 243 -13.75 7.54 5.90
CA GLY A 243 -12.30 7.32 5.86
C GLY A 243 -11.61 8.08 4.74
N VAL A 244 -12.19 8.11 3.55
CA VAL A 244 -11.71 8.93 2.42
C VAL A 244 -11.85 10.43 2.74
N GLY A 245 -12.95 10.84 3.36
CA GLY A 245 -13.15 12.22 3.80
C GLY A 245 -12.07 12.70 4.77
N MET A 246 -11.64 11.82 5.70
CA MET A 246 -10.51 12.11 6.61
C MET A 246 -9.17 12.22 5.85
N ALA A 247 -9.01 11.54 4.75
CA ALA A 247 -7.84 11.66 3.87
C ALA A 247 -7.92 12.88 2.92
N GLY A 248 -9.03 13.63 2.94
CA GLY A 248 -9.35 14.71 2.01
C GLY A 248 -8.29 15.81 1.90
N VAL A 249 -7.51 16.02 2.95
CA VAL A 249 -6.43 17.02 2.96
C VAL A 249 -5.38 16.80 1.87
N LEU A 250 -5.08 15.54 1.50
CA LEU A 250 -4.21 15.20 0.39
C LEU A 250 -4.99 14.71 -0.83
N PHE A 251 -6.09 14.01 -0.61
CA PHE A 251 -6.87 13.36 -1.66
C PHE A 251 -7.57 14.37 -2.58
N ILE A 252 -8.17 15.44 -2.00
CA ILE A 252 -8.92 16.45 -2.79
C ILE A 252 -7.99 17.27 -3.69
N PRO A 253 -6.86 17.86 -3.22
CA PRO A 253 -5.93 18.55 -4.10
C PRO A 253 -5.37 17.65 -5.20
N SER A 254 -5.08 16.39 -4.88
CA SER A 254 -4.55 15.41 -5.83
C SER A 254 -5.54 15.11 -6.96
N ILE A 255 -6.81 14.85 -6.63
CA ILE A 255 -7.86 14.64 -7.63
C ILE A 255 -8.06 15.89 -8.47
N ALA A 256 -8.11 17.08 -7.86
CA ALA A 256 -8.26 18.32 -8.59
C ALA A 256 -7.11 18.53 -9.59
N ALA A 257 -5.87 18.22 -9.20
CA ALA A 257 -4.72 18.31 -10.08
C ALA A 257 -4.82 17.29 -11.25
N VAL A 258 -5.23 16.06 -10.98
CA VAL A 258 -5.42 15.03 -12.02
C VAL A 258 -6.52 15.42 -13.00
N LEU A 259 -7.68 15.89 -12.51
CA LEU A 259 -8.80 16.30 -13.36
C LEU A 259 -8.47 17.52 -14.24
N ASN A 260 -7.60 18.41 -13.77
CA ASN A 260 -7.14 19.57 -14.53
C ASN A 260 -5.94 19.28 -15.44
N ASN A 261 -5.43 18.04 -15.45
CA ASN A 261 -4.30 17.68 -16.30
C ASN A 261 -4.78 17.43 -17.74
N PRO A 262 -4.26 18.17 -18.73
CA PRO A 262 -4.64 17.99 -20.15
C PRO A 262 -4.44 16.55 -20.66
N ARG A 263 -3.48 15.81 -20.10
CA ARG A 263 -3.21 14.42 -20.50
C ARG A 263 -4.32 13.45 -20.07
N VAL A 264 -5.15 13.82 -19.09
CA VAL A 264 -6.28 12.99 -18.59
C VAL A 264 -7.59 13.36 -19.28
N SER A 265 -7.64 14.51 -19.97
CA SER A 265 -8.83 14.99 -20.69
C SER A 265 -9.13 14.21 -21.97
N ASP A 266 -8.21 13.41 -22.47
CA ASP A 266 -8.49 12.48 -23.55
C ASP A 266 -9.45 11.41 -23.03
N HIS A 267 -10.69 11.49 -23.51
CA HIS A 267 -11.78 10.62 -23.10
C HIS A 267 -11.36 9.15 -23.22
N ILE A 268 -11.39 8.41 -22.11
CA ILE A 268 -11.25 6.96 -22.12
C ILE A 268 -12.41 6.41 -22.94
N SER A 269 -12.16 6.03 -24.18
CA SER A 269 -13.13 5.34 -25.00
C SER A 269 -13.28 3.90 -24.51
N LEU A 270 -14.49 3.33 -24.60
CA LEU A 270 -14.70 1.91 -24.27
C LEU A 270 -13.78 0.98 -25.06
N SER A 271 -13.33 1.41 -26.25
CA SER A 271 -12.33 0.68 -27.06
C SER A 271 -10.95 0.63 -26.41
N GLN A 272 -10.61 1.56 -25.52
CA GLN A 272 -9.34 1.54 -24.76
C GLN A 272 -9.39 0.61 -23.55
N LEU A 273 -10.59 0.17 -23.15
CA LEU A 273 -10.77 -0.81 -22.06
C LEU A 273 -10.77 -2.26 -22.59
N THR A 274 -10.79 -2.45 -23.91
CA THR A 274 -10.73 -3.75 -24.55
C THR A 274 -9.37 -3.94 -25.22
N PHE A 275 -8.72 -5.02 -24.86
CA PHE A 275 -7.43 -5.40 -25.45
C PHE A 275 -7.66 -6.44 -26.54
N ASP A 276 -6.76 -6.51 -27.52
CA ASP A 276 -6.72 -7.59 -28.48
C ASP A 276 -6.39 -8.92 -27.77
N TRP A 277 -6.89 -10.04 -28.32
CA TRP A 277 -6.72 -11.37 -27.75
C TRP A 277 -5.27 -11.71 -27.34
N PRO A 278 -4.22 -11.36 -28.10
CA PRO A 278 -2.83 -11.56 -27.69
C PRO A 278 -2.48 -10.89 -26.37
N ASN A 279 -3.02 -9.70 -26.08
CA ASN A 279 -2.77 -8.99 -24.83
C ASN A 279 -3.36 -9.70 -23.61
N TYR A 280 -4.58 -10.26 -23.76
CA TYR A 280 -5.16 -11.09 -22.68
C TYR A 280 -4.33 -12.35 -22.41
N LEU A 281 -3.81 -12.99 -23.47
CA LEU A 281 -2.92 -14.14 -23.32
C LEU A 281 -1.60 -13.75 -22.63
N GLN A 282 -1.06 -12.58 -22.94
CA GLN A 282 0.14 -12.05 -22.31
C GLN A 282 -0.10 -11.72 -20.83
N MET A 283 -1.26 -11.15 -20.48
CA MET A 283 -1.65 -10.96 -19.08
C MET A 283 -1.74 -12.28 -18.31
N LEU A 284 -2.31 -13.33 -18.91
CA LEU A 284 -2.34 -14.67 -18.30
C LEU A 284 -0.95 -15.26 -18.14
N ARG A 285 -0.08 -15.09 -19.13
CA ARG A 285 1.33 -15.53 -19.03
C ARG A 285 2.08 -14.83 -17.93
N ALA A 286 1.85 -13.51 -17.74
CA ALA A 286 2.50 -12.72 -16.70
C ALA A 286 2.15 -13.16 -15.26
N LEU A 287 1.08 -13.95 -15.07
CA LEU A 287 0.76 -14.55 -13.77
C LEU A 287 1.71 -15.71 -13.40
N PHE A 288 2.32 -16.35 -14.40
CA PHE A 288 3.12 -17.56 -14.22
C PHE A 288 4.60 -17.36 -14.58
N PHE A 289 4.89 -16.40 -15.45
CA PHE A 289 6.23 -16.14 -15.95
C PHE A 289 6.58 -14.66 -15.76
N PRO A 290 7.83 -14.33 -15.41
CA PRO A 290 8.29 -12.95 -15.42
C PRO A 290 8.07 -12.35 -16.81
N ALA A 291 7.73 -11.08 -16.87
CA ALA A 291 7.62 -10.35 -18.12
C ALA A 291 8.97 -10.46 -18.85
N GLU A 292 8.98 -11.15 -19.96
CA GLU A 292 10.12 -11.10 -20.87
C GLU A 292 10.22 -9.66 -21.35
N ASN A 293 11.42 -9.11 -21.25
CA ASN A 293 11.77 -7.72 -21.52
C ASN A 293 10.90 -7.12 -22.65
N MET A 294 10.13 -6.10 -22.29
CA MET A 294 9.58 -5.16 -23.24
C MET A 294 10.69 -4.25 -23.75
#